data_282a19046d4f7f3efb8e3e47b52a50b0
#
_entry.id   282a19046d4f7f3efb8e3e47b52a50b0
#
_cell.length_a   1.000
_cell.length_b   1.000
_cell.length_c   1.000
_cell.angle_alpha   90.00
_cell.angle_beta   90.00
_cell.angle_gamma   90.00
#
_symmetry.space_group_name_H-M   'P 1'
#
loop_
_entity.id
_entity.type
_entity.pdbx_description
1 polymer ?
#
loop_
_entity_poly.entity_id
_entity_poly.type
_entity_poly.pdbx_seq_one_letter_code
_entity_poly.pdbx_strand_id
1 'polypeptide(L)'
;MEKPTEEYLQELISNARKKFDEFSYCFADIPNVKITYVNTQKRNLTGMTKGLRGLAEMKAHNTKESLKISPNSKNYNKLYRSGEKVIKVECFVGGHNDLDVIYVAQYNVERRYLFPFFEDKSKAVGYPILVTNFENGKVTEEYRVDGNKILYEKYDYSLKDTVGYYCINFVPTGICPILGEEEGYFNINSLEYRQTKNEVWCQKQ
;
A
#
# COMPACT_ATOMS: atom_id res chain seq x y z
N MET A 1 -17.81 1.98 -12.73
CA MET A 1 -17.01 2.85 -11.84
C MET A 1 -16.43 4.01 -12.65
N GLU A 2 -16.47 5.22 -12.14
CA GLU A 2 -15.83 6.36 -12.79
C GLU A 2 -14.33 6.28 -12.66
N LYS A 3 -13.62 6.41 -13.79
CA LYS A 3 -12.16 6.36 -13.84
C LYS A 3 -11.55 7.70 -13.40
N PRO A 4 -10.40 7.69 -12.74
CA PRO A 4 -9.69 8.93 -12.41
C PRO A 4 -9.18 9.60 -13.70
N THR A 5 -9.21 10.94 -13.73
CA THR A 5 -8.56 11.69 -14.80
C THR A 5 -7.05 11.74 -14.59
N GLU A 6 -6.28 12.04 -15.63
CA GLU A 6 -4.82 12.21 -15.52
C GLU A 6 -4.46 13.36 -14.57
N GLU A 7 -5.21 14.46 -14.61
CA GLU A 7 -5.04 15.61 -13.73
C GLU A 7 -5.21 15.20 -12.25
N TYR A 8 -6.24 14.38 -11.95
CA TYR A 8 -6.47 13.88 -10.61
C TYR A 8 -5.30 13.00 -10.13
N LEU A 9 -4.79 12.09 -10.97
CA LEU A 9 -3.63 11.26 -10.62
C LEU A 9 -2.37 12.09 -10.40
N GLN A 10 -2.13 13.14 -11.20
CA GLN A 10 -1.02 14.08 -11.00
C GLN A 10 -1.15 14.85 -9.70
N GLU A 11 -2.36 15.28 -9.35
CA GLU A 11 -2.65 15.93 -8.07
C GLU A 11 -2.36 15.00 -6.88
N LEU A 12 -2.76 13.72 -6.95
CA LEU A 12 -2.46 12.74 -5.90
C LEU A 12 -0.95 12.55 -5.69
N ILE A 13 -0.18 12.47 -6.79
CA ILE A 13 1.29 12.40 -6.73
C ILE A 13 1.86 13.64 -6.02
N SER A 14 1.45 14.82 -6.46
CA SER A 14 1.93 16.10 -5.91
C SER A 14 1.61 16.22 -4.42
N ASN A 15 0.37 15.92 -4.04
CA ASN A 15 -0.09 15.98 -2.65
C ASN A 15 0.63 14.99 -1.74
N ALA A 16 0.85 13.76 -2.19
CA ALA A 16 1.56 12.75 -1.41
C ALA A 16 3.02 13.17 -1.18
N ARG A 17 3.71 13.67 -2.20
CA ARG A 17 5.08 14.16 -2.10
C ARG A 17 5.19 15.37 -1.18
N LYS A 18 4.32 16.38 -1.35
CA LYS A 18 4.28 17.55 -0.46
C LYS A 18 4.09 17.13 0.99
N LYS A 19 3.16 16.21 1.27
CA LYS A 19 2.94 15.68 2.61
C LYS A 19 4.17 14.95 3.17
N PHE A 20 4.87 14.19 2.33
CA PHE A 20 6.11 13.54 2.73
C PHE A 20 7.22 14.55 3.02
N ASP A 21 7.34 15.61 2.21
CA ASP A 21 8.34 16.65 2.42
C ASP A 21 8.10 17.44 3.72
N GLU A 22 6.84 17.69 4.07
CA GLU A 22 6.43 18.36 5.30
C GLU A 22 6.53 17.45 6.53
N PHE A 23 6.45 16.13 6.37
CA PHE A 23 6.42 15.18 7.48
C PHE A 23 7.82 14.95 8.06
N SER A 24 7.95 15.06 9.37
CA SER A 24 9.15 14.68 10.11
C SER A 24 8.93 13.35 10.81
N TYR A 25 9.98 12.53 10.87
CA TYR A 25 9.93 11.27 11.61
C TYR A 25 9.65 11.57 13.09
N CYS A 26 8.45 11.20 13.49
CA CYS A 26 8.01 11.32 14.87
C CYS A 26 7.49 9.94 15.32
N PHE A 27 8.38 9.16 15.90
CA PHE A 27 7.99 7.94 16.60
C PHE A 27 8.23 8.21 18.09
N ALA A 28 7.22 8.79 18.75
CA ALA A 28 7.18 8.85 20.20
C ALA A 28 6.95 7.43 20.75
N ASP A 29 7.48 7.14 21.93
CA ASP A 29 7.14 5.91 22.65
C ASP A 29 5.64 5.89 22.91
N ILE A 30 4.93 5.12 22.08
CA ILE A 30 3.48 4.95 22.23
C ILE A 30 3.28 3.81 23.20
N PRO A 31 2.69 4.06 24.37
CA PRO A 31 2.43 2.99 25.33
C PRO A 31 1.45 1.97 24.74
N ASN A 32 1.58 0.70 25.15
CA ASN A 32 0.72 -0.41 24.76
C ASN A 32 0.75 -0.78 23.26
N VAL A 33 1.92 -0.70 22.64
CA VAL A 33 2.12 -1.15 21.25
C VAL A 33 2.16 -2.67 21.18
N LYS A 34 1.26 -3.25 20.39
CA LYS A 34 1.31 -4.66 20.02
C LYS A 34 2.25 -4.84 18.82
N ILE A 35 3.21 -5.75 18.93
CA ILE A 35 4.12 -6.09 17.84
C ILE A 35 3.67 -7.40 17.20
N THR A 36 3.58 -7.41 15.87
CA THR A 36 3.27 -8.59 15.07
C THR A 36 4.19 -8.65 13.85
N TYR A 37 4.26 -9.81 13.22
CA TYR A 37 5.16 -10.09 12.11
C TYR A 37 4.38 -10.66 10.94
N VAL A 38 4.76 -10.25 9.73
CA VAL A 38 4.24 -10.79 8.47
C VAL A 38 5.40 -11.22 7.61
N ASN A 39 5.45 -12.50 7.24
CA ASN A 39 6.44 -12.99 6.29
C ASN A 39 6.14 -12.42 4.89
N THR A 40 7.18 -11.91 4.24
CA THR A 40 7.11 -11.42 2.88
C THR A 40 8.03 -12.25 1.99
N GLN A 41 7.55 -12.69 0.82
CA GLN A 41 8.39 -13.45 -0.12
C GLN A 41 9.31 -12.54 -0.94
N LYS A 42 8.97 -11.26 -1.04
CA LYS A 42 9.71 -10.20 -1.74
C LYS A 42 9.51 -8.88 -0.97
N ARG A 43 10.15 -7.80 -1.43
CA ARG A 43 9.90 -6.41 -0.96
C ARG A 43 8.48 -5.97 -1.25
N ASN A 44 7.50 -6.69 -0.80
CA ASN A 44 6.13 -6.29 -0.97
C ASN A 44 5.60 -5.64 0.32
N LEU A 45 4.62 -4.82 0.13
CA LEU A 45 3.97 -4.03 1.16
C LEU A 45 2.95 -4.88 1.96
N THR A 46 3.20 -6.21 2.02
CA THR A 46 2.32 -7.18 2.68
C THR A 46 2.09 -6.79 4.13
N GLY A 47 0.83 -6.75 4.54
CA GLY A 47 0.41 -6.30 5.86
C GLY A 47 0.35 -4.77 6.03
N MET A 48 0.87 -3.99 5.09
CA MET A 48 0.76 -2.53 5.07
C MET A 48 -0.43 -2.04 4.27
N THR A 49 -0.76 -2.72 3.17
CA THR A 49 -1.93 -2.42 2.34
C THR A 49 -3.22 -2.78 3.08
N LYS A 50 -4.26 -1.99 2.88
CA LYS A 50 -5.59 -2.18 3.46
C LYS A 50 -6.66 -2.45 2.41
N GLY A 51 -6.31 -2.25 1.13
CA GLY A 51 -7.20 -2.55 0.00
C GLY A 51 -7.48 -4.04 -0.15
N LEU A 52 -8.59 -4.38 -0.79
CA LEU A 52 -9.02 -5.78 -1.00
C LEU A 52 -8.00 -6.58 -1.80
N ARG A 53 -7.29 -5.96 -2.75
CA ARG A 53 -6.22 -6.60 -3.51
C ARG A 53 -5.11 -7.11 -2.59
N GLY A 54 -4.61 -6.26 -1.70
CA GLY A 54 -3.57 -6.66 -0.75
C GLY A 54 -4.03 -7.77 0.19
N LEU A 55 -5.29 -7.74 0.65
CA LEU A 55 -5.89 -8.81 1.46
C LEU A 55 -6.04 -10.12 0.67
N ALA A 56 -6.45 -10.05 -0.60
CA ALA A 56 -6.55 -11.21 -1.48
C ALA A 56 -5.18 -11.84 -1.76
N GLU A 57 -4.15 -11.03 -1.99
CA GLU A 57 -2.76 -11.49 -2.14
C GLU A 57 -2.26 -12.20 -0.88
N MET A 58 -2.50 -11.64 0.30
CA MET A 58 -2.14 -12.29 1.57
C MET A 58 -2.84 -13.65 1.72
N LYS A 59 -4.11 -13.73 1.37
CA LYS A 59 -4.87 -14.99 1.39
C LYS A 59 -4.33 -16.00 0.40
N ALA A 60 -4.09 -15.60 -0.85
CA ALA A 60 -3.58 -16.47 -1.91
C ALA A 60 -2.22 -17.09 -1.56
N HIS A 61 -1.36 -16.34 -0.87
CA HIS A 61 -0.05 -16.80 -0.41
C HIS A 61 -0.06 -17.41 1.00
N ASN A 62 -1.25 -17.64 1.59
CA ASN A 62 -1.41 -18.11 2.99
C ASN A 62 -0.57 -17.31 4.00
N THR A 63 -0.40 -16.02 3.72
CA THR A 63 0.38 -15.11 4.57
C THR A 63 -0.50 -14.66 5.72
N LYS A 64 -0.03 -14.91 6.95
CA LYS A 64 -0.74 -14.54 8.18
C LYS A 64 0.13 -13.65 9.05
N GLU A 65 -0.52 -12.75 9.75
CA GLU A 65 0.10 -11.99 10.82
C GLU A 65 0.28 -12.88 12.05
N SER A 66 1.47 -12.88 12.65
CA SER A 66 1.81 -13.74 13.80
C SER A 66 2.50 -12.93 14.89
N LEU A 67 2.51 -13.45 16.12
CA LEU A 67 3.23 -12.86 17.27
C LEU A 67 4.72 -13.19 17.27
N LYS A 68 5.15 -14.14 16.43
CA LYS A 68 6.55 -14.58 16.33
C LYS A 68 6.96 -14.66 14.88
N ILE A 69 8.21 -14.33 14.61
CA ILE A 69 8.82 -14.55 13.32
C ILE A 69 9.13 -16.04 13.13
N SER A 70 8.93 -16.55 11.93
CA SER A 70 9.41 -17.88 11.58
C SER A 70 10.94 -17.88 11.48
N PRO A 71 11.64 -18.86 12.09
CA PRO A 71 13.12 -18.95 12.04
C PRO A 71 13.71 -18.96 10.63
N ASN A 72 12.93 -19.41 9.64
CA ASN A 72 13.33 -19.52 8.24
C ASN A 72 12.89 -18.34 7.37
N SER A 73 12.34 -17.28 7.98
CA SER A 73 11.92 -16.10 7.23
C SER A 73 13.11 -15.31 6.74
N LYS A 74 13.26 -15.22 5.41
CA LYS A 74 14.29 -14.38 4.79
C LYS A 74 13.88 -12.91 4.71
N ASN A 75 12.61 -12.67 4.48
CA ASN A 75 12.05 -11.33 4.42
C ASN A 75 10.78 -11.25 5.27
N TYR A 76 10.64 -10.22 6.06
CA TYR A 76 9.48 -10.01 6.90
C TYR A 76 9.26 -8.54 7.23
N ASN A 77 8.02 -8.22 7.54
CA ASN A 77 7.63 -6.92 8.10
C ASN A 77 7.29 -7.08 9.57
N LYS A 78 7.83 -6.21 10.40
CA LYS A 78 7.49 -6.07 11.83
C LYS A 78 6.56 -4.89 11.97
N LEU A 79 5.31 -5.17 12.36
CA LEU A 79 4.25 -4.19 12.47
C LEU A 79 4.05 -3.77 13.92
N TYR A 80 4.04 -2.48 14.15
CA TYR A 80 3.73 -1.86 15.45
C TYR A 80 2.32 -1.32 15.40
N ARG A 81 1.47 -1.81 16.30
CA ARG A 81 0.04 -1.49 16.33
C ARG A 81 -0.36 -0.79 17.61
N SER A 82 -1.17 0.27 17.45
CA SER A 82 -1.95 0.88 18.52
C SER A 82 -3.42 0.56 18.25
N GLY A 83 -4.00 -0.39 18.98
CA GLY A 83 -5.27 -1.00 18.63
C GLY A 83 -5.23 -1.62 17.22
N GLU A 84 -6.18 -1.29 16.37
CA GLU A 84 -6.26 -1.76 14.98
C GLU A 84 -5.35 -0.97 14.01
N LYS A 85 -4.77 0.13 14.44
CA LYS A 85 -3.96 0.99 13.59
C LYS A 85 -2.50 0.53 13.56
N VAL A 86 -1.95 0.33 12.35
CA VAL A 86 -0.49 0.17 12.16
C VAL A 86 0.13 1.54 12.20
N ILE A 87 0.99 1.79 13.18
CA ILE A 87 1.63 3.10 13.40
C ILE A 87 3.05 3.16 12.86
N LYS A 88 3.72 2.01 12.79
CA LYS A 88 5.07 1.86 12.24
C LYS A 88 5.23 0.47 11.64
N VAL A 89 6.02 0.35 10.60
CA VAL A 89 6.46 -0.93 10.03
C VAL A 89 7.95 -0.89 9.80
N GLU A 90 8.67 -1.89 10.27
CA GLU A 90 10.06 -2.14 9.95
C GLU A 90 10.12 -3.29 8.94
N CYS A 91 10.73 -3.05 7.78
CA CYS A 91 10.87 -4.02 6.71
C CYS A 91 12.27 -4.62 6.75
N PHE A 92 12.36 -5.93 6.84
CA PHE A 92 13.62 -6.68 6.90
C PHE A 92 13.78 -7.53 5.65
N VAL A 93 14.99 -7.57 5.10
CA VAL A 93 15.33 -8.31 3.88
C VAL A 93 16.63 -9.11 4.04
N GLY A 94 16.87 -10.07 3.16
CA GLY A 94 18.17 -10.74 3.02
C GLY A 94 18.43 -11.90 3.98
N GLY A 95 17.55 -12.20 4.92
CA GLY A 95 17.70 -13.33 5.86
C GLY A 95 18.69 -13.10 7.01
N HIS A 96 19.25 -11.90 7.13
CA HIS A 96 20.22 -11.52 8.18
C HIS A 96 19.66 -10.50 9.17
N ASN A 97 18.33 -10.30 9.19
CA ASN A 97 17.67 -9.27 9.96
C ASN A 97 18.13 -7.84 9.57
N ASP A 98 18.57 -7.67 8.31
CA ASP A 98 18.95 -6.35 7.82
C ASP A 98 17.72 -5.48 7.62
N LEU A 99 17.66 -4.38 8.35
CA LEU A 99 16.61 -3.38 8.24
C LEU A 99 16.78 -2.64 6.91
N ASP A 100 15.78 -2.74 6.03
CA ASP A 100 15.79 -2.10 4.70
C ASP A 100 15.17 -0.71 4.77
N VAL A 101 13.94 -0.62 5.30
CA VAL A 101 13.19 0.63 5.39
C VAL A 101 12.19 0.59 6.55
N ILE A 102 11.93 1.76 7.10
CA ILE A 102 10.91 1.98 8.13
C ILE A 102 9.78 2.80 7.53
N TYR A 103 8.55 2.31 7.63
CA TYR A 103 7.36 3.09 7.31
C TYR A 103 6.75 3.65 8.60
N VAL A 104 6.49 4.96 8.62
CA VAL A 104 5.84 5.65 9.73
C VAL A 104 4.46 6.12 9.27
N ALA A 105 3.45 5.83 10.08
CA ALA A 105 2.08 6.16 9.76
C ALA A 105 1.69 7.56 10.25
N GLN A 106 1.00 8.31 9.39
CA GLN A 106 0.22 9.48 9.75
C GLN A 106 -1.25 9.24 9.44
N TYR A 107 -2.13 9.47 10.39
CA TYR A 107 -3.57 9.30 10.25
C TYR A 107 -4.31 10.61 10.39
N ASN A 108 -5.35 10.78 9.58
CA ASN A 108 -6.50 11.62 9.88
C ASN A 108 -7.79 10.77 9.84
N VAL A 109 -8.95 11.40 9.91
CA VAL A 109 -10.25 10.68 9.98
C VAL A 109 -10.49 9.81 8.74
N GLU A 110 -10.12 10.28 7.57
CA GLU A 110 -10.46 9.68 6.28
C GLU A 110 -9.25 9.11 5.55
N ARG A 111 -8.03 9.31 6.07
CA ARG A 111 -6.82 8.97 5.32
C ARG A 111 -5.70 8.48 6.22
N ARG A 112 -4.95 7.51 5.70
CA ARG A 112 -3.68 7.06 6.27
C ARG A 112 -2.58 7.29 5.24
N TYR A 113 -1.48 7.85 5.69
CA TYR A 113 -0.20 7.85 4.98
C TYR A 113 0.77 6.90 5.66
N LEU A 114 1.60 6.20 4.86
CA LEU A 114 2.79 5.51 5.34
C LEU A 114 3.98 6.10 4.61
N PHE A 115 4.84 6.77 5.34
CA PHE A 115 6.01 7.46 4.82
C PHE A 115 7.28 6.64 5.07
N PRO A 116 8.13 6.43 4.03
CA PRO A 116 9.34 5.65 4.15
C PRO A 116 10.51 6.48 4.74
N PHE A 117 11.25 5.88 5.68
CA PHE A 117 12.45 6.43 6.30
C PHE A 117 13.54 5.36 6.43
N PHE A 118 14.79 5.78 6.45
CA PHE A 118 15.89 4.94 6.87
C PHE A 118 16.02 4.92 8.40
N GLU A 119 16.89 4.06 8.93
CA GLU A 119 17.11 3.89 10.39
C GLU A 119 17.59 5.20 11.05
N ASP A 120 18.40 5.99 10.34
CA ASP A 120 18.88 7.31 10.79
C ASP A 120 17.82 8.41 10.77
N LYS A 121 16.57 8.04 10.47
CA LYS A 121 15.41 8.94 10.34
C LYS A 121 15.45 9.86 9.12
N SER A 122 16.39 9.69 8.20
CA SER A 122 16.38 10.37 6.92
C SER A 122 15.27 9.84 6.01
N LYS A 123 14.77 10.66 5.09
CA LYS A 123 13.72 10.27 4.15
C LYS A 123 14.25 9.24 3.15
N ALA A 124 13.59 8.09 3.05
CA ALA A 124 13.99 7.01 2.15
C ALA A 124 13.48 7.27 0.73
N VAL A 125 14.25 8.01 -0.05
CA VAL A 125 13.99 8.25 -1.48
C VAL A 125 14.15 6.95 -2.26
N GLY A 126 13.24 6.67 -3.19
CA GLY A 126 13.21 5.42 -3.97
C GLY A 126 12.34 4.31 -3.33
N TYR A 127 11.68 4.63 -2.23
CA TYR A 127 10.64 3.81 -1.62
C TYR A 127 9.28 4.47 -1.77
N PRO A 128 8.21 3.70 -2.04
CA PRO A 128 6.90 4.28 -2.28
C PRO A 128 6.27 4.86 -1.02
N ILE A 129 5.62 6.02 -1.18
CA ILE A 129 4.66 6.54 -0.20
C ILE A 129 3.35 5.78 -0.42
N LEU A 130 2.77 5.21 0.66
CA LEU A 130 1.46 4.56 0.58
C LEU A 130 0.40 5.49 1.16
N VAL A 131 -0.71 5.61 0.44
CA VAL A 131 -1.88 6.37 0.89
C VAL A 131 -3.11 5.50 0.81
N THR A 132 -3.92 5.50 1.87
CA THR A 132 -5.19 4.76 1.92
C THR A 132 -6.28 5.73 2.34
N ASN A 133 -7.32 5.87 1.52
CA ASN A 133 -8.51 6.66 1.81
C ASN A 133 -9.62 5.76 2.31
N PHE A 134 -10.35 6.23 3.31
CA PHE A 134 -11.45 5.50 3.95
C PHE A 134 -12.74 6.31 3.89
N GLU A 135 -13.83 5.63 3.63
CA GLU A 135 -15.17 6.16 3.81
C GLU A 135 -15.99 5.14 4.62
N ASN A 136 -16.57 5.58 5.73
CA ASN A 136 -17.34 4.71 6.64
C ASN A 136 -16.56 3.44 7.07
N GLY A 137 -15.25 3.59 7.30
CA GLY A 137 -14.35 2.50 7.71
C GLY A 137 -13.94 1.51 6.60
N LYS A 138 -14.42 1.71 5.37
CA LYS A 138 -14.03 0.92 4.20
C LYS A 138 -12.97 1.65 3.39
N VAL A 139 -12.04 0.92 2.80
CA VAL A 139 -11.05 1.49 1.87
C VAL A 139 -11.74 1.80 0.55
N THR A 140 -11.78 3.06 0.17
CA THR A 140 -12.33 3.49 -1.13
C THR A 140 -11.24 3.68 -2.18
N GLU A 141 -10.06 4.09 -1.75
CA GLU A 141 -8.91 4.24 -2.61
C GLU A 141 -7.62 3.84 -1.86
N GLU A 142 -6.71 3.22 -2.57
CA GLU A 142 -5.35 2.98 -2.08
C GLU A 142 -4.37 3.25 -3.21
N TYR A 143 -3.29 4.00 -2.94
CA TYR A 143 -2.30 4.27 -3.97
C TYR A 143 -0.88 4.34 -3.40
N ARG A 144 0.06 4.09 -4.30
CA ARG A 144 1.50 4.09 -4.03
C ARG A 144 2.16 5.08 -4.95
N VAL A 145 2.86 6.05 -4.37
CA VAL A 145 3.62 7.06 -5.13
C VAL A 145 5.10 6.76 -4.99
N ASP A 146 5.75 6.47 -6.12
CA ASP A 146 7.18 6.23 -6.23
C ASP A 146 7.78 7.20 -7.25
N GLY A 147 8.50 8.21 -6.77
CA GLY A 147 8.93 9.33 -7.60
C GLY A 147 7.72 10.02 -8.25
N ASN A 148 7.65 10.03 -9.58
CA ASN A 148 6.52 10.57 -10.35
C ASN A 148 5.54 9.50 -10.85
N LYS A 149 5.65 8.26 -10.37
CA LYS A 149 4.72 7.17 -10.69
C LYS A 149 3.66 7.03 -9.62
N ILE A 150 2.48 6.59 -10.04
CA ILE A 150 1.41 6.18 -9.13
C ILE A 150 0.83 4.84 -9.57
N LEU A 151 0.73 3.91 -8.64
CA LEU A 151 -0.15 2.75 -8.75
C LEU A 151 -1.39 3.08 -7.92
N TYR A 152 -2.50 3.33 -8.58
CA TYR A 152 -3.76 3.74 -7.97
C TYR A 152 -4.78 2.61 -8.05
N GLU A 153 -5.48 2.37 -6.96
CA GLU A 153 -6.55 1.38 -6.82
C GLU A 153 -7.80 2.06 -6.26
N LYS A 154 -8.95 1.78 -6.84
CA LYS A 154 -10.26 2.27 -6.42
C LYS A 154 -11.22 1.12 -6.18
N TYR A 155 -12.05 1.24 -5.14
CA TYR A 155 -13.00 0.23 -4.69
C TYR A 155 -14.40 0.81 -4.62
N ASP A 156 -15.37 0.16 -5.26
CA ASP A 156 -16.77 0.56 -5.31
C ASP A 156 -17.64 -0.48 -4.60
N TYR A 157 -18.19 -0.08 -3.46
CA TYR A 157 -19.05 -0.89 -2.60
C TYR A 157 -20.54 -0.73 -2.88
N SER A 158 -20.92 -0.23 -4.05
CA SER A 158 -22.34 -0.03 -4.42
C SER A 158 -23.12 -1.34 -4.56
N LEU A 159 -22.44 -2.45 -4.82
CA LEU A 159 -23.04 -3.78 -4.93
C LEU A 159 -23.02 -4.53 -3.61
N LYS A 160 -24.03 -5.38 -3.37
CA LYS A 160 -24.23 -6.06 -2.08
C LYS A 160 -23.15 -7.07 -1.72
N ASP A 161 -22.78 -7.93 -2.66
CA ASP A 161 -21.92 -9.09 -2.42
C ASP A 161 -20.57 -9.01 -3.14
N THR A 162 -20.39 -7.96 -3.93
CA THR A 162 -19.17 -7.73 -4.70
C THR A 162 -18.72 -6.29 -4.58
N VAL A 163 -17.40 -6.08 -4.68
CA VAL A 163 -16.78 -4.76 -4.71
C VAL A 163 -16.17 -4.55 -6.08
N GLY A 164 -16.61 -3.51 -6.77
CA GLY A 164 -15.98 -3.08 -8.00
C GLY A 164 -14.53 -2.67 -7.74
N TYR A 165 -13.64 -3.04 -8.64
CA TYR A 165 -12.22 -2.76 -8.53
C TYR A 165 -11.69 -2.15 -9.83
N TYR A 166 -10.91 -1.10 -9.68
CA TYR A 166 -10.17 -0.45 -10.75
C TYR A 166 -8.74 -0.19 -10.31
N CYS A 167 -7.78 -0.48 -11.17
CA CYS A 167 -6.37 -0.22 -10.93
C CYS A 167 -5.74 0.40 -12.17
N ILE A 168 -4.89 1.40 -11.96
CA ILE A 168 -4.09 2.01 -13.01
C ILE A 168 -2.66 2.26 -12.54
N ASN A 169 -1.70 1.98 -13.41
CA ASN A 169 -0.30 2.35 -13.25
C ASN A 169 0.00 3.51 -14.19
N PHE A 170 0.24 4.69 -13.61
CA PHE A 170 0.35 5.95 -14.34
C PHE A 170 1.69 6.64 -14.08
N VAL A 171 2.26 7.22 -15.15
CA VAL A 171 3.48 8.04 -15.12
C VAL A 171 3.21 9.29 -15.94
N PRO A 172 3.15 10.51 -15.36
CA PRO A 172 2.73 11.73 -16.06
C PRO A 172 3.70 12.21 -17.14
N THR A 173 4.92 11.68 -17.15
CA THR A 173 5.96 12.09 -18.11
C THR A 173 6.32 10.93 -19.02
N GLY A 174 6.23 11.13 -20.34
CA GLY A 174 6.62 10.14 -21.34
C GLY A 174 5.61 10.03 -22.50
N ILE A 175 5.98 9.25 -23.51
CA ILE A 175 5.16 8.99 -24.69
C ILE A 175 3.90 8.18 -24.35
N CYS A 176 3.93 7.47 -23.21
CA CYS A 176 2.84 6.59 -22.77
C CYS A 176 2.62 6.76 -21.26
N PRO A 177 1.71 7.65 -20.84
CA PRO A 177 1.47 7.91 -19.42
C PRO A 177 0.81 6.74 -18.67
N ILE A 178 0.04 5.89 -19.35
CA ILE A 178 -0.62 4.73 -18.75
C ILE A 178 0.21 3.47 -19.06
N LEU A 179 0.82 2.88 -18.04
CA LEU A 179 1.62 1.66 -18.16
C LEU A 179 0.78 0.38 -18.06
N GLY A 180 -0.42 0.48 -17.50
CA GLY A 180 -1.36 -0.63 -17.41
C GLY A 180 -2.62 -0.23 -16.67
N GLU A 181 -3.72 -0.85 -17.05
CA GLU A 181 -5.04 -0.61 -16.51
C GLU A 181 -5.77 -1.95 -16.31
N GLU A 182 -6.47 -2.09 -15.20
CA GLU A 182 -7.17 -3.31 -14.84
C GLU A 182 -8.53 -2.99 -14.20
N GLU A 183 -9.57 -3.70 -14.60
CA GLU A 183 -10.90 -3.63 -14.00
C GLU A 183 -11.38 -5.03 -13.62
N GLY A 184 -12.16 -5.11 -12.54
CA GLY A 184 -12.71 -6.37 -12.08
C GLY A 184 -13.60 -6.22 -10.86
N TYR A 185 -13.83 -7.35 -10.19
CA TYR A 185 -14.66 -7.43 -8.99
C TYR A 185 -14.02 -8.35 -7.96
N PHE A 186 -14.13 -7.98 -6.69
CA PHE A 186 -13.85 -8.85 -5.56
C PHE A 186 -15.16 -9.37 -4.96
N ASN A 187 -15.24 -10.64 -4.67
CA ASN A 187 -16.27 -11.17 -3.77
C ASN A 187 -15.91 -10.77 -2.33
N ILE A 188 -16.82 -10.13 -1.59
CA ILE A 188 -16.56 -9.62 -0.24
C ILE A 188 -16.19 -10.75 0.74
N ASN A 189 -16.83 -11.90 0.61
CA ASN A 189 -16.69 -13.00 1.57
C ASN A 189 -15.47 -13.89 1.26
N SER A 190 -15.27 -14.22 -0.02
CA SER A 190 -14.17 -15.11 -0.44
C SER A 190 -12.88 -14.39 -0.76
N LEU A 191 -12.90 -13.07 -0.98
CA LEU A 191 -11.81 -12.25 -1.53
C LEU A 191 -11.32 -12.76 -2.90
N GLU A 192 -12.12 -13.57 -3.59
CA GLU A 192 -11.82 -14.00 -4.94
C GLU A 192 -11.97 -12.83 -5.91
N TYR A 193 -10.99 -12.65 -6.74
CA TYR A 193 -10.95 -11.62 -7.77
C TYR A 193 -11.35 -12.20 -9.13
N ARG A 194 -12.21 -11.47 -9.84
CA ARG A 194 -12.56 -11.73 -11.23
C ARG A 194 -12.23 -10.52 -12.06
N GLN A 195 -11.24 -10.66 -12.91
CA GLN A 195 -10.85 -9.65 -13.87
C GLN A 195 -11.88 -9.58 -15.01
N THR A 196 -12.31 -8.37 -15.35
CA THR A 196 -13.22 -8.11 -16.48
C THR A 196 -12.50 -7.45 -17.64
N LYS A 197 -11.46 -6.66 -17.36
CA LYS A 197 -10.69 -5.94 -18.35
C LYS A 197 -9.24 -5.83 -17.93
N ASN A 198 -8.32 -6.10 -18.85
CA ASN A 198 -6.90 -5.85 -18.70
C ASN A 198 -6.39 -5.19 -19.99
N GLU A 199 -5.96 -3.93 -19.90
CA GLU A 199 -5.37 -3.20 -21.02
C GLU A 199 -3.93 -2.85 -20.68
N VAL A 200 -2.99 -3.37 -21.44
CA VAL A 200 -1.59 -2.95 -21.41
C VAL A 200 -1.38 -1.99 -22.59
N TRP A 201 -1.22 -0.70 -22.28
CA TRP A 201 -1.14 0.36 -23.29
C TRP A 201 0.25 0.56 -23.86
N CYS A 202 1.28 0.12 -23.17
CA CYS A 202 2.65 0.18 -23.67
C CYS A 202 3.23 -1.22 -23.86
N GLN A 203 3.11 -1.77 -25.07
CA GLN A 203 4.08 -2.74 -25.52
C GLN A 203 5.36 -1.94 -25.87
N LYS A 204 6.47 -2.25 -25.21
CA LYS A 204 7.79 -1.74 -25.62
C LYS A 204 7.99 -2.18 -27.08
N GLN A 205 8.02 -1.20 -27.99
CA GLN A 205 8.63 -1.39 -29.30
C GLN A 205 10.14 -1.49 -29.14
#